data_acbaa7b0ff3cb5c2f115419915af90c6
#
_entry.id   acbaa7b0ff3cb5c2f115419915af90c6
#
_cell.length_a   1.000
_cell.length_b   1.000
_cell.length_c   1.000
_cell.angle_alpha   90.00
_cell.angle_beta   90.00
_cell.angle_gamma   90.00
#
_symmetry.space_group_name_H-M   'P 1'
#
loop_
_entity.id
_entity.type
_entity.pdbx_description
1 polymer ?
#
loop_
_entity_poly.entity_id
_entity_poly.type
_entity_poly.pdbx_seq_one_letter_code
_entity_poly.pdbx_strand_id
1 'polypeptide(L)'
;MNRNIFRWIGYTFAVILLVIIGKYTADYFSKPDLPDPFALGNGRVEATEVDIASKLPGRVVYIGVEEGQYVRSGEVVARLDTGELDARMAQAHAQIEQAIQNKKYALDLVRQHESELSFSQKNLVRSKNLYINNNISLVQLQQNETAVESMRAALNAAKTQVYAADAAINAAEAQSRTIQSNLNDCILRSPINAQVLYKLIEQGEVIGSGGKVA
;
A
#
# COMPACT_ATOMS: atom_id res chain seq x y z
N MET A 1 -102.62 10.74 27.55
CA MET A 1 -101.88 11.00 26.26
C MET A 1 -100.41 10.65 26.44
N ASN A 2 -100.00 9.69 25.80
CA ASN A 2 -98.93 8.70 25.68
C ASN A 2 -97.49 9.04 26.24
N ARG A 3 -97.33 8.68 27.49
CA ARG A 3 -95.97 8.68 28.16
C ARG A 3 -95.02 7.61 27.57
N ASN A 4 -95.57 6.64 26.83
CA ASN A 4 -94.76 5.59 26.21
C ASN A 4 -94.18 5.96 24.83
N ILE A 5 -94.79 6.88 24.10
CA ILE A 5 -94.33 7.35 22.81
C ILE A 5 -93.01 8.19 22.99
N PHE A 6 -92.96 9.00 24.05
CA PHE A 6 -91.75 9.78 24.35
C PHE A 6 -90.56 8.91 24.73
N ARG A 7 -90.84 7.76 25.35
CA ARG A 7 -89.71 6.80 25.69
C ARG A 7 -89.22 6.08 24.43
N TRP A 8 -90.08 5.76 23.50
CA TRP A 8 -89.67 5.13 22.23
C TRP A 8 -88.90 6.11 21.33
N ILE A 9 -89.27 7.37 21.29
CA ILE A 9 -88.55 8.42 20.58
C ILE A 9 -87.15 8.61 21.19
N GLY A 10 -87.01 8.55 22.53
CA GLY A 10 -85.71 8.62 23.21
C GLY A 10 -84.79 7.46 22.86
N TYR A 11 -85.34 6.23 22.79
CA TYR A 11 -84.54 5.05 22.40
C TYR A 11 -84.06 5.10 20.93
N THR A 12 -84.95 5.55 20.02
CA THR A 12 -84.54 5.70 18.60
C THR A 12 -83.49 6.75 18.41
N PHE A 13 -83.58 7.84 19.14
CA PHE A 13 -82.52 8.90 19.11
C PHE A 13 -81.17 8.42 19.67
N ALA A 14 -81.23 7.66 20.77
CA ALA A 14 -79.99 7.06 21.35
C ALA A 14 -79.29 6.06 20.41
N VAL A 15 -80.11 5.23 19.71
CA VAL A 15 -79.56 4.28 18.72
C VAL A 15 -78.93 5.01 17.51
N ILE A 16 -79.58 6.05 17.01
CA ILE A 16 -79.08 6.87 15.91
C ILE A 16 -77.78 7.54 16.32
N LEU A 17 -77.67 8.07 17.55
CA LEU A 17 -76.46 8.69 18.07
C LEU A 17 -75.37 7.69 18.20
N LEU A 18 -75.65 6.47 18.68
CA LEU A 18 -74.66 5.37 18.76
C LEU A 18 -74.11 4.95 17.38
N VAL A 19 -74.94 4.89 16.37
CA VAL A 19 -74.53 4.57 14.99
C VAL A 19 -73.68 5.67 14.39
N ILE A 20 -73.99 6.93 14.64
CA ILE A 20 -73.25 8.07 14.18
C ILE A 20 -71.88 8.09 14.86
N ILE A 21 -71.79 7.88 16.18
CA ILE A 21 -70.48 7.80 16.91
C ILE A 21 -69.69 6.59 16.41
N GLY A 22 -70.33 5.44 16.23
CA GLY A 22 -69.68 4.23 15.70
C GLY A 22 -69.07 4.45 14.29
N LYS A 23 -69.80 5.17 13.42
CA LYS A 23 -69.34 5.49 12.10
C LYS A 23 -68.11 6.49 12.15
N TYR A 24 -68.26 7.53 12.98
CA TYR A 24 -67.21 8.51 13.17
C TYR A 24 -65.91 7.91 13.77
N THR A 25 -66.03 6.99 14.72
CA THR A 25 -64.91 6.27 15.28
C THR A 25 -64.29 5.31 14.27
N ALA A 26 -65.08 4.61 13.46
CA ALA A 26 -64.57 3.74 12.41
C ALA A 26 -63.81 4.51 11.34
N ASP A 27 -64.31 5.67 10.89
CA ASP A 27 -63.60 6.52 9.91
C ASP A 27 -62.32 7.16 10.51
N TYR A 28 -62.34 7.47 11.82
CA TYR A 28 -61.14 8.03 12.49
C TYR A 28 -60.02 7.02 12.67
N PHE A 29 -60.34 5.73 12.87
CA PHE A 29 -59.39 4.65 12.97
C PHE A 29 -59.05 3.98 11.64
N SER A 30 -59.76 4.31 10.56
CA SER A 30 -59.41 3.86 9.22
C SER A 30 -58.17 4.62 8.77
N LYS A 31 -57.08 3.90 8.61
CA LYS A 31 -55.88 4.49 8.03
C LYS A 31 -56.20 4.98 6.62
N PRO A 32 -55.71 6.15 6.20
CA PRO A 32 -55.93 6.62 4.85
C PRO A 32 -55.37 5.60 3.86
N ASP A 33 -56.21 5.05 3.02
CA ASP A 33 -55.79 4.21 1.91
C ASP A 33 -54.91 5.04 0.99
N LEU A 34 -53.68 4.59 0.76
CA LEU A 34 -52.82 5.22 -0.24
C LEU A 34 -53.41 5.01 -1.62
N PRO A 35 -53.44 6.07 -2.46
CA PRO A 35 -53.88 5.92 -3.86
C PRO A 35 -53.01 4.88 -4.58
N ASP A 36 -53.65 3.98 -5.36
CA ASP A 36 -52.88 3.16 -6.30
C ASP A 36 -52.08 4.06 -7.26
N PRO A 37 -50.77 3.85 -7.45
CA PRO A 37 -49.95 2.67 -7.21
C PRO A 37 -48.94 2.76 -6.03
N PHE A 38 -49.27 3.36 -4.92
CA PHE A 38 -48.36 3.50 -3.79
C PHE A 38 -48.39 2.27 -2.88
N ALA A 39 -47.20 1.70 -2.62
CA ALA A 39 -47.02 0.64 -1.64
C ALA A 39 -46.31 1.22 -0.40
N LEU A 40 -46.80 0.92 0.79
CA LEU A 40 -46.12 1.22 2.06
C LEU A 40 -45.14 0.11 2.37
N GLY A 41 -43.87 0.46 2.45
CA GLY A 41 -42.80 -0.43 2.89
C GLY A 41 -41.96 0.24 3.98
N ASN A 42 -41.62 -0.50 5.04
CA ASN A 42 -40.64 -0.07 6.03
C ASN A 42 -39.28 -0.46 5.48
N GLY A 43 -38.63 0.43 4.72
CA GLY A 43 -37.26 0.30 4.25
C GLY A 43 -36.31 1.12 5.12
N ARG A 44 -35.14 0.57 5.46
CA ARG A 44 -34.05 1.31 6.04
C ARG A 44 -33.03 1.55 4.92
N VAL A 45 -32.66 2.80 4.70
CA VAL A 45 -31.55 3.15 3.81
C VAL A 45 -30.27 3.08 4.64
N GLU A 46 -29.39 2.17 4.27
CA GLU A 46 -28.06 2.04 4.89
C GLU A 46 -27.01 2.50 3.89
N ALA A 47 -26.11 3.36 4.33
CA ALA A 47 -24.93 3.73 3.58
C ALA A 47 -23.73 2.99 4.17
N THR A 48 -22.81 2.55 3.31
CA THR A 48 -21.52 2.01 3.76
C THR A 48 -20.57 3.15 4.01
N GLU A 49 -20.08 3.27 5.23
CA GLU A 49 -19.05 4.23 5.61
C GLU A 49 -17.66 3.60 5.41
N VAL A 50 -16.73 4.36 4.86
CA VAL A 50 -15.34 3.95 4.66
C VAL A 50 -14.45 5.03 5.25
N ASP A 51 -13.72 4.68 6.29
CA ASP A 51 -12.78 5.58 6.94
C ASP A 51 -11.49 5.71 6.12
N ILE A 52 -11.04 6.92 5.89
CA ILE A 52 -9.71 7.20 5.35
C ILE A 52 -8.78 7.48 6.53
N ALA A 53 -7.90 6.51 6.82
CA ALA A 53 -6.96 6.58 7.94
C ALA A 53 -5.52 6.54 7.47
N SER A 54 -4.62 7.21 8.21
CA SER A 54 -3.19 7.17 7.93
C SER A 54 -2.55 5.91 8.47
N LYS A 55 -1.71 5.25 7.68
CA LYS A 55 -0.86 4.15 8.14
C LYS A 55 0.35 4.63 8.96
N LEU A 56 0.84 5.84 8.66
CA LEU A 56 2.04 6.42 9.26
C LEU A 56 1.65 7.61 10.14
N PRO A 57 2.34 7.81 11.27
CA PRO A 57 2.19 9.05 12.02
C PRO A 57 2.84 10.20 11.26
N GLY A 58 2.26 11.40 11.37
CA GLY A 58 2.82 12.57 10.71
C GLY A 58 1.98 13.82 10.88
N ARG A 59 2.54 14.95 10.49
CA ARG A 59 1.82 16.23 10.42
C ARG A 59 1.07 16.35 9.12
N VAL A 60 -0.18 16.77 9.17
CA VAL A 60 -1.00 17.05 7.99
C VAL A 60 -0.59 18.38 7.39
N VAL A 61 -0.06 18.38 6.18
CA VAL A 61 0.35 19.58 5.46
C VAL A 61 -0.68 20.08 4.45
N TYR A 62 -1.60 19.19 4.05
CA TYR A 62 -2.64 19.53 3.08
C TYR A 62 -3.88 18.68 3.30
N ILE A 63 -5.06 19.33 3.19
CA ILE A 63 -6.37 18.68 3.12
C ILE A 63 -7.07 19.25 1.88
N GLY A 64 -7.49 18.35 0.98
CA GLY A 64 -8.08 18.69 -0.32
C GLY A 64 -9.58 18.48 -0.39
N VAL A 65 -10.26 18.21 0.73
CA VAL A 65 -11.69 17.91 0.76
C VAL A 65 -12.42 18.68 1.86
N GLU A 66 -13.71 18.94 1.62
CA GLU A 66 -14.63 19.54 2.57
C GLU A 66 -15.80 18.61 2.86
N GLU A 67 -16.45 18.81 4.02
CA GLU A 67 -17.65 18.06 4.37
C GLU A 67 -18.76 18.28 3.34
N GLY A 68 -19.43 17.20 2.96
CA GLY A 68 -20.46 17.21 1.92
C GLY A 68 -19.94 17.17 0.48
N GLN A 69 -18.64 17.29 0.25
CA GLN A 69 -18.02 17.22 -1.07
C GLN A 69 -18.03 15.80 -1.64
N TYR A 70 -18.27 15.67 -2.95
CA TYR A 70 -18.09 14.39 -3.66
C TYR A 70 -16.64 14.21 -4.08
N VAL A 71 -16.08 13.04 -3.77
CA VAL A 71 -14.72 12.62 -4.12
C VAL A 71 -14.74 11.39 -5.02
N ARG A 72 -13.76 11.31 -5.91
CA ARG A 72 -13.58 10.16 -6.80
C ARG A 72 -12.54 9.20 -6.23
N SER A 73 -12.67 7.93 -6.60
CA SER A 73 -11.63 6.93 -6.29
C SER A 73 -10.27 7.39 -6.84
N GLY A 74 -9.23 7.35 -5.98
CA GLY A 74 -7.88 7.84 -6.27
C GLY A 74 -7.66 9.34 -6.01
N GLU A 75 -8.70 10.12 -5.74
CA GLU A 75 -8.57 11.55 -5.42
C GLU A 75 -7.84 11.76 -4.09
N VAL A 76 -6.98 12.76 -4.05
CA VAL A 76 -6.16 13.07 -2.85
C VAL A 76 -7.02 13.77 -1.82
N VAL A 77 -7.18 13.15 -0.66
CA VAL A 77 -7.94 13.68 0.48
C VAL A 77 -7.03 14.49 1.39
N ALA A 78 -5.85 13.96 1.72
CA ALA A 78 -4.88 14.67 2.56
C ALA A 78 -3.45 14.27 2.21
N ARG A 79 -2.48 15.07 2.66
CA ARG A 79 -1.04 14.76 2.58
C ARG A 79 -0.39 15.00 3.92
N LEU A 80 0.50 14.09 4.28
CA LEU A 80 1.38 14.24 5.44
C LEU A 80 2.70 14.89 5.04
N ASP A 81 3.40 15.44 6.02
CA ASP A 81 4.77 15.92 5.86
C ASP A 81 5.71 14.75 5.51
N THR A 82 6.47 14.91 4.44
CA THR A 82 7.40 13.89 3.93
C THR A 82 8.86 14.23 4.15
N GLY A 83 9.18 15.36 4.79
CA GLY A 83 10.56 15.87 4.87
C GLY A 83 11.57 14.88 5.43
N GLU A 84 11.20 14.11 6.46
CA GLU A 84 12.06 13.05 7.02
C GLU A 84 12.21 11.86 6.05
N LEU A 85 11.12 11.45 5.38
CA LEU A 85 11.14 10.35 4.42
C LEU A 85 11.94 10.71 3.16
N ASP A 86 11.84 11.96 2.70
CA ASP A 86 12.63 12.47 1.57
C ASP A 86 14.12 12.45 1.88
N ALA A 87 14.52 12.86 3.10
CA ALA A 87 15.91 12.78 3.56
C ALA A 87 16.39 11.31 3.64
N ARG A 88 15.56 10.41 4.15
CA ARG A 88 15.84 8.96 4.17
C ARG A 88 15.94 8.37 2.75
N MET A 89 15.12 8.82 1.83
CA MET A 89 15.20 8.41 0.41
C MET A 89 16.52 8.86 -0.22
N ALA A 90 16.94 10.11 0.01
CA ALA A 90 18.23 10.61 -0.46
C ALA A 90 19.40 9.78 0.11
N GLN A 91 19.34 9.40 1.39
CA GLN A 91 20.31 8.51 2.01
C GLN A 91 20.33 7.12 1.35
N ALA A 92 19.15 6.54 1.08
CA ALA A 92 19.03 5.23 0.42
C ALA A 92 19.62 5.27 -1.00
N HIS A 93 19.40 6.34 -1.75
CA HIS A 93 20.02 6.53 -3.06
C HIS A 93 21.55 6.61 -2.98
N ALA A 94 22.10 7.31 -1.98
CA ALA A 94 23.56 7.35 -1.77
C ALA A 94 24.12 5.95 -1.42
N GLN A 95 23.38 5.14 -0.67
CA GLN A 95 23.76 3.75 -0.38
C GLN A 95 23.75 2.85 -1.62
N ILE A 96 22.75 3.01 -2.52
CA ILE A 96 22.72 2.31 -3.81
C ILE A 96 23.94 2.67 -4.63
N GLU A 97 24.25 3.98 -4.75
CA GLU A 97 25.44 4.45 -5.47
C GLU A 97 26.72 3.87 -4.89
N GLN A 98 26.87 3.85 -3.58
CA GLN A 98 28.01 3.22 -2.93
C GLN A 98 28.15 1.73 -3.27
N ALA A 99 27.03 0.99 -3.25
CA ALA A 99 27.00 -0.43 -3.61
C ALA A 99 27.38 -0.65 -5.08
N ILE A 100 26.95 0.21 -6.00
CA ILE A 100 27.31 0.19 -7.42
C ILE A 100 28.82 0.41 -7.59
N GLN A 101 29.42 1.36 -6.88
CA GLN A 101 30.87 1.59 -6.93
C GLN A 101 31.64 0.39 -6.37
N ASN A 102 31.15 -0.26 -5.32
CA ASN A 102 31.77 -1.49 -4.79
C ASN A 102 31.70 -2.64 -5.82
N LYS A 103 30.59 -2.80 -6.55
CA LYS A 103 30.48 -3.77 -7.65
C LYS A 103 31.49 -3.46 -8.75
N LYS A 104 31.64 -2.18 -9.14
CA LYS A 104 32.63 -1.76 -10.14
C LYS A 104 34.04 -2.14 -9.71
N TYR A 105 34.41 -1.89 -8.46
CA TYR A 105 35.69 -2.30 -7.90
C TYR A 105 35.87 -3.82 -7.96
N ALA A 106 34.86 -4.62 -7.60
CA ALA A 106 34.90 -6.08 -7.68
C ALA A 106 35.07 -6.57 -9.14
N LEU A 107 34.44 -5.92 -10.12
CA LEU A 107 34.66 -6.23 -11.54
C LEU A 107 36.07 -5.87 -12.03
N ASP A 108 36.64 -4.79 -11.53
CA ASP A 108 38.05 -4.44 -11.86
C ASP A 108 39.02 -5.49 -11.31
N LEU A 109 38.75 -6.01 -10.09
CA LEU A 109 39.52 -7.10 -9.49
C LEU A 109 39.41 -8.40 -10.31
N VAL A 110 38.20 -8.73 -10.82
CA VAL A 110 38.03 -9.87 -11.75
C VAL A 110 38.91 -9.68 -12.99
N ARG A 111 38.89 -8.50 -13.62
CA ARG A 111 39.73 -8.22 -14.80
C ARG A 111 41.23 -8.34 -14.51
N GLN A 112 41.69 -7.91 -13.32
CA GLN A 112 43.05 -8.09 -12.88
C GLN A 112 43.41 -9.59 -12.82
N HIS A 113 42.63 -10.39 -12.09
CA HIS A 113 42.90 -11.81 -11.94
C HIS A 113 42.75 -12.60 -13.26
N GLU A 114 41.86 -12.17 -14.18
CA GLU A 114 41.80 -12.74 -15.53
C GLU A 114 43.10 -12.51 -16.30
N SER A 115 43.70 -11.34 -16.18
CA SER A 115 44.99 -11.01 -16.81
C SER A 115 46.14 -11.82 -16.20
N GLU A 116 46.15 -11.95 -14.86
CA GLU A 116 47.17 -12.76 -14.13
C GLU A 116 47.05 -14.26 -14.48
N LEU A 117 45.80 -14.79 -14.55
CA LEU A 117 45.57 -16.17 -14.98
C LEU A 117 46.03 -16.40 -16.43
N SER A 118 45.71 -15.47 -17.35
CA SER A 118 46.17 -15.54 -18.75
C SER A 118 47.68 -15.57 -18.85
N PHE A 119 48.39 -14.74 -18.08
CA PHE A 119 49.82 -14.72 -18.01
C PHE A 119 50.39 -16.07 -17.48
N SER A 120 49.84 -16.57 -16.38
CA SER A 120 50.23 -17.84 -15.78
C SER A 120 49.99 -19.03 -16.73
N GLN A 121 48.87 -19.04 -17.45
CA GLN A 121 48.60 -20.05 -18.48
C GLN A 121 49.60 -20.04 -19.64
N LYS A 122 49.96 -18.83 -20.13
CA LYS A 122 51.01 -18.71 -21.17
C LYS A 122 52.34 -19.22 -20.70
N ASN A 123 52.71 -18.96 -19.43
CA ASN A 123 53.94 -19.45 -18.83
C ASN A 123 53.90 -20.97 -18.69
N LEU A 124 52.77 -21.56 -18.28
CA LEU A 124 52.62 -23.02 -18.22
C LEU A 124 52.79 -23.67 -19.60
N VAL A 125 52.16 -23.11 -20.65
CA VAL A 125 52.34 -23.62 -22.04
C VAL A 125 53.81 -23.58 -22.44
N ARG A 126 54.50 -22.50 -22.15
CA ARG A 126 55.95 -22.36 -22.40
C ARG A 126 56.76 -23.40 -21.63
N SER A 127 56.46 -23.60 -20.35
CA SER A 127 57.13 -24.59 -19.50
C SER A 127 56.89 -26.02 -19.97
N LYS A 128 55.70 -26.36 -20.42
CA LYS A 128 55.39 -27.65 -21.02
C LYS A 128 56.27 -27.95 -22.24
N ASN A 129 56.43 -26.94 -23.13
CA ASN A 129 57.30 -27.06 -24.31
C ASN A 129 58.77 -27.22 -23.94
N LEU A 130 59.27 -26.49 -22.93
CA LEU A 130 60.62 -26.61 -22.45
C LEU A 130 60.89 -27.95 -21.77
N TYR A 131 59.93 -28.46 -21.02
CA TYR A 131 60.03 -29.79 -20.37
C TYR A 131 60.12 -30.93 -21.40
N ILE A 132 59.30 -30.90 -22.44
CA ILE A 132 59.34 -31.89 -23.55
C ILE A 132 60.74 -31.90 -24.21
N ASN A 133 61.41 -30.74 -24.27
CA ASN A 133 62.75 -30.63 -24.81
C ASN A 133 63.87 -30.81 -23.75
N ASN A 134 63.54 -31.33 -22.54
CA ASN A 134 64.46 -31.51 -21.41
C ASN A 134 65.19 -30.25 -20.92
N ASN A 135 64.63 -29.06 -21.14
CA ASN A 135 65.21 -27.80 -20.77
C ASN A 135 64.83 -27.24 -19.39
N ILE A 136 63.87 -27.91 -18.71
CA ILE A 136 63.49 -27.60 -17.32
C ILE A 136 63.23 -28.88 -16.53
N SER A 137 63.24 -28.78 -15.19
CA SER A 137 62.94 -29.90 -14.29
C SER A 137 61.44 -30.15 -14.16
N LEU A 138 61.04 -31.35 -13.75
CA LEU A 138 59.67 -31.69 -13.43
C LEU A 138 59.14 -30.81 -12.30
N VAL A 139 59.98 -30.52 -11.29
CA VAL A 139 59.61 -29.61 -10.17
C VAL A 139 59.20 -28.23 -10.67
N GLN A 140 59.95 -27.66 -11.63
CA GLN A 140 59.63 -26.37 -12.23
C GLN A 140 58.32 -26.42 -13.03
N LEU A 141 58.03 -27.48 -13.73
CA LEU A 141 56.75 -27.68 -14.43
C LEU A 141 55.60 -27.73 -13.43
N GLN A 142 55.72 -28.53 -12.37
CA GLN A 142 54.72 -28.67 -11.32
C GLN A 142 54.42 -27.33 -10.59
N GLN A 143 55.50 -26.54 -10.34
CA GLN A 143 55.31 -25.19 -9.79
C GLN A 143 54.42 -24.29 -10.68
N ASN A 144 54.63 -24.32 -12.00
CA ASN A 144 53.85 -23.54 -12.94
C ASN A 144 52.40 -24.06 -13.08
N GLU A 145 52.18 -25.39 -12.94
CA GLU A 145 50.82 -25.96 -12.88
C GLU A 145 50.09 -25.50 -11.61
N THR A 146 50.71 -25.56 -10.43
CA THR A 146 50.16 -25.08 -9.17
C THR A 146 49.87 -23.57 -9.22
N ALA A 147 50.75 -22.78 -9.89
CA ALA A 147 50.54 -21.35 -10.07
C ALA A 147 49.24 -21.06 -10.87
N VAL A 148 48.97 -21.81 -11.93
CA VAL A 148 47.72 -21.67 -12.72
C VAL A 148 46.49 -22.02 -11.87
N GLU A 149 46.54 -23.11 -11.10
CA GLU A 149 45.41 -23.48 -10.22
C GLU A 149 45.18 -22.43 -9.12
N SER A 150 46.24 -21.89 -8.54
CA SER A 150 46.14 -20.77 -7.58
C SER A 150 45.48 -19.53 -8.19
N MET A 151 45.90 -19.13 -9.39
CA MET A 151 45.29 -17.97 -10.08
C MET A 151 43.84 -18.23 -10.49
N ARG A 152 43.50 -19.48 -10.86
CA ARG A 152 42.11 -19.86 -11.13
C ARG A 152 41.25 -19.77 -9.89
N ALA A 153 41.77 -20.20 -8.74
CA ALA A 153 41.04 -20.09 -7.45
C ALA A 153 40.85 -18.62 -7.06
N ALA A 154 41.88 -17.77 -7.24
CA ALA A 154 41.80 -16.33 -6.99
C ALA A 154 40.72 -15.66 -7.89
N LEU A 155 40.71 -15.98 -9.18
CA LEU A 155 39.68 -15.48 -10.10
C LEU A 155 38.27 -15.91 -9.67
N ASN A 156 38.08 -17.16 -9.25
CA ASN A 156 36.78 -17.62 -8.77
C ASN A 156 36.32 -16.88 -7.49
N ALA A 157 37.27 -16.60 -6.57
CA ALA A 157 37.00 -15.81 -5.38
C ALA A 157 36.59 -14.37 -5.76
N ALA A 158 37.27 -13.74 -6.71
CA ALA A 158 36.94 -12.40 -7.19
C ALA A 158 35.53 -12.40 -7.86
N LYS A 159 35.18 -13.43 -8.64
CA LYS A 159 33.84 -13.57 -9.21
C LYS A 159 32.77 -13.71 -8.11
N THR A 160 33.05 -14.46 -7.05
CA THR A 160 32.13 -14.56 -5.89
C THR A 160 31.94 -13.20 -5.23
N GLN A 161 32.98 -12.36 -5.17
CA GLN A 161 32.85 -11.00 -4.65
C GLN A 161 31.94 -10.12 -5.49
N VAL A 162 31.88 -10.30 -6.82
CA VAL A 162 30.91 -9.62 -7.69
C VAL A 162 29.48 -10.01 -7.33
N TYR A 163 29.21 -11.32 -7.11
CA TYR A 163 27.88 -11.77 -6.69
C TYR A 163 27.47 -11.20 -5.32
N ALA A 164 28.43 -11.10 -4.40
CA ALA A 164 28.17 -10.47 -3.09
C ALA A 164 27.84 -8.96 -3.24
N ALA A 165 28.55 -8.28 -4.14
CA ALA A 165 28.26 -6.87 -4.42
C ALA A 165 26.89 -6.68 -5.11
N ASP A 166 26.49 -7.59 -6.01
CA ASP A 166 25.15 -7.58 -6.58
C ASP A 166 24.05 -7.78 -5.53
N ALA A 167 24.25 -8.70 -4.60
CA ALA A 167 23.33 -8.90 -3.50
C ALA A 167 23.21 -7.63 -2.62
N ALA A 168 24.30 -6.91 -2.40
CA ALA A 168 24.31 -5.64 -1.66
C ALA A 168 23.51 -4.54 -2.39
N ILE A 169 23.60 -4.45 -3.72
CA ILE A 169 22.79 -3.52 -4.53
C ILE A 169 21.31 -3.86 -4.36
N ASN A 170 20.94 -5.13 -4.53
CA ASN A 170 19.55 -5.58 -4.39
C ASN A 170 18.98 -5.27 -2.99
N ALA A 171 19.79 -5.40 -1.94
CA ALA A 171 19.40 -5.07 -0.57
C ALA A 171 19.16 -3.55 -0.41
N ALA A 172 20.06 -2.71 -0.93
CA ALA A 172 19.92 -1.25 -0.89
C ALA A 172 18.69 -0.78 -1.69
N GLU A 173 18.45 -1.36 -2.86
CA GLU A 173 17.23 -1.08 -3.65
C GLU A 173 15.95 -1.51 -2.92
N ALA A 174 15.95 -2.66 -2.23
CA ALA A 174 14.80 -3.09 -1.44
C ALA A 174 14.51 -2.08 -0.31
N GLN A 175 15.54 -1.54 0.34
CA GLN A 175 15.39 -0.48 1.34
C GLN A 175 14.78 0.80 0.72
N SER A 176 15.25 1.23 -0.45
CA SER A 176 14.68 2.38 -1.18
C SER A 176 13.21 2.16 -1.53
N ARG A 177 12.83 0.96 -1.99
CA ARG A 177 11.42 0.61 -2.27
C ARG A 177 10.52 0.70 -1.03
N THR A 178 11.04 0.31 0.15
CA THR A 178 10.29 0.43 1.41
C THR A 178 10.02 1.90 1.74
N ILE A 179 11.02 2.78 1.58
CA ILE A 179 10.85 4.22 1.82
C ILE A 179 9.87 4.82 0.80
N GLN A 180 9.97 4.41 -0.47
CA GLN A 180 9.03 4.85 -1.51
C GLN A 180 7.58 4.43 -1.19
N SER A 181 7.38 3.23 -0.66
CA SER A 181 6.04 2.79 -0.20
C SER A 181 5.52 3.69 0.92
N ASN A 182 6.37 4.03 1.89
CA ASN A 182 6.01 4.93 2.99
C ASN A 182 5.67 6.34 2.47
N LEU A 183 6.43 6.86 1.49
CA LEU A 183 6.12 8.14 0.84
C LEU A 183 4.76 8.11 0.13
N ASN A 184 4.43 7.00 -0.52
CA ASN A 184 3.12 6.83 -1.15
C ASN A 184 2.00 6.77 -0.12
N ASP A 185 2.23 6.15 1.05
CA ASP A 185 1.28 6.06 2.16
C ASP A 185 1.08 7.42 2.87
N CYS A 186 1.97 8.41 2.68
CA CYS A 186 1.77 9.79 3.14
C CYS A 186 0.75 10.57 2.29
N ILE A 187 0.34 10.04 1.14
CA ILE A 187 -0.70 10.63 0.28
C ILE A 187 -1.98 9.84 0.47
N LEU A 188 -2.88 10.34 1.30
CA LEU A 188 -4.16 9.70 1.58
C LEU A 188 -5.13 9.95 0.43
N ARG A 189 -5.64 8.88 -0.14
CA ARG A 189 -6.56 8.91 -1.29
C ARG A 189 -7.86 8.22 -0.96
N SER A 190 -8.95 8.69 -1.57
CA SER A 190 -10.23 7.97 -1.49
C SER A 190 -10.15 6.63 -2.23
N PRO A 191 -10.54 5.50 -1.61
CA PRO A 191 -10.58 4.21 -2.27
C PRO A 191 -11.79 4.03 -3.17
N ILE A 192 -12.84 4.82 -2.98
CA ILE A 192 -14.14 4.72 -3.66
C ILE A 192 -14.64 6.09 -4.12
N ASN A 193 -15.67 6.10 -4.98
CA ASN A 193 -16.46 7.29 -5.25
C ASN A 193 -17.48 7.45 -4.13
N ALA A 194 -17.38 8.51 -3.34
CA ALA A 194 -18.24 8.74 -2.18
C ALA A 194 -18.44 10.21 -1.90
N GLN A 195 -19.32 10.52 -0.97
CA GLN A 195 -19.45 11.85 -0.38
C GLN A 195 -18.77 11.87 0.97
N VAL A 196 -17.98 12.90 1.24
CA VAL A 196 -17.33 13.12 2.54
C VAL A 196 -18.40 13.43 3.58
N LEU A 197 -18.51 12.60 4.61
CA LEU A 197 -19.44 12.82 5.70
C LEU A 197 -18.87 13.78 6.75
N TYR A 198 -17.64 13.50 7.18
CA TYR A 198 -16.94 14.30 8.21
C TYR A 198 -15.50 14.51 7.82
N LYS A 199 -14.98 15.69 8.15
CA LYS A 199 -13.57 16.02 8.15
C LYS A 199 -13.10 16.01 9.62
N LEU A 200 -12.31 14.98 9.96
CA LEU A 200 -11.94 14.69 11.35
C LEU A 200 -10.65 15.39 11.81
N ILE A 201 -9.92 16.02 10.89
CA ILE A 201 -8.62 16.65 11.17
C ILE A 201 -8.51 18.00 10.44
N GLU A 202 -7.61 18.85 10.95
CA GLU A 202 -7.26 20.13 10.36
C GLU A 202 -5.81 20.16 9.86
N GLN A 203 -5.54 21.07 8.91
CA GLN A 203 -4.18 21.29 8.42
C GLN A 203 -3.28 21.79 9.57
N GLY A 204 -2.10 21.19 9.70
CA GLY A 204 -1.13 21.47 10.77
C GLY A 204 -1.23 20.52 11.95
N GLU A 205 -2.29 19.73 12.09
CA GLU A 205 -2.41 18.73 13.14
C GLU A 205 -1.46 17.54 12.93
N VAL A 206 -1.12 16.89 14.03
CA VAL A 206 -0.29 15.67 14.04
C VAL A 206 -1.20 14.48 14.32
N ILE A 207 -1.19 13.51 13.42
CA ILE A 207 -1.96 12.27 13.56
C ILE A 207 -1.04 11.08 13.85
N GLY A 208 -1.55 10.15 14.64
CA GLY A 208 -0.90 8.87 14.89
C GLY A 208 -1.18 7.85 13.78
N SER A 209 -0.52 6.69 13.85
CA SER A 209 -0.86 5.55 13.00
C SER A 209 -2.30 5.08 13.28
N GLY A 210 -3.11 4.90 12.24
CA GLY A 210 -4.54 4.61 12.36
C GLY A 210 -5.42 5.84 12.59
N GLY A 211 -4.87 7.05 12.64
CA GLY A 211 -5.64 8.29 12.76
C GLY A 211 -6.53 8.51 11.55
N LYS A 212 -7.84 8.70 11.78
CA LYS A 212 -8.84 8.94 10.75
C LYS A 212 -8.77 10.39 10.26
N VAL A 213 -8.97 10.57 8.97
CA VAL A 213 -8.91 11.87 8.29
C VAL A 213 -10.29 12.31 7.82
N ALA A 214 -11.02 11.39 7.23
CA ALA A 214 -12.37 11.59 6.73
C ALA A 214 -13.14 10.28 6.68
#